data_57ed1bde871f564982eb3d846a169575
#
_entry.id   57ed1bde871f564982eb3d846a169575
#
_cell.length_a   1.000
_cell.length_b   1.000
_cell.length_c   1.000
_cell.angle_alpha   90.00
_cell.angle_beta   90.00
_cell.angle_gamma   90.00
#
_symmetry.space_group_name_H-M   'P 1'
#
loop_
_entity.id
_entity.type
_entity.pdbx_description
1 polymer ?
#
loop_
_entity_poly.entity_id
_entity_poly.type
_entity_poly.pdbx_seq_one_letter_code
_entity_poly.pdbx_strand_id
1 'polypeptide(L)'
;MKKTIVILGATGKVGSKISEILLKEGHNVKLIARTSDKLKKFKDMGAEVISADITDIDVLADAFKNADSAYVFLPPNFTAISYREYQRKVGDATIEAIKKSGIKYIVNLSSCGAHMHEGNGIIGGLAEQEVKLNQLKDVNVLHLRPAYFMDNSLLNITLIKEMGINGTTADAEHQIPMVATKDIAVIAASHLTKQDFRGKSVQPILGDRNYSFKELTGIIGSAIGKPDLQYVQFPIEQAKQAIISHGISADVANDITGMETALKNGIMNYEVRAIENSSPTSAEVFIKEVFTPMYNSL
;
A
#
# COMPACT_ATOMS: atom_id res chain seq x y z
N MET A 1 3.09 19.80 -18.99
CA MET A 1 2.65 20.97 -18.21
C MET A 1 2.80 20.68 -16.73
N LYS A 2 3.16 21.68 -15.94
CA LYS A 2 3.25 21.56 -14.47
C LYS A 2 1.84 21.35 -13.88
N LYS A 3 1.68 20.35 -13.02
CA LYS A 3 0.42 19.99 -12.34
C LYS A 3 0.52 20.28 -10.85
N THR A 4 -0.62 20.55 -10.20
CA THR A 4 -0.74 20.59 -8.74
C THR A 4 -1.37 19.29 -8.25
N ILE A 5 -0.64 18.52 -7.47
CA ILE A 5 -1.01 17.16 -7.08
C ILE A 5 -0.97 17.04 -5.55
N VAL A 6 -2.04 16.52 -4.97
CA VAL A 6 -2.13 16.28 -3.52
C VAL A 6 -1.85 14.82 -3.21
N ILE A 7 -0.99 14.57 -2.24
CA ILE A 7 -0.62 13.21 -1.81
C ILE A 7 -0.98 13.02 -0.34
N LEU A 8 -1.93 12.14 -0.08
CA LEU A 8 -2.16 11.64 1.27
C LEU A 8 -1.12 10.55 1.58
N GLY A 9 -0.60 10.54 2.81
CA GLY A 9 0.33 9.50 3.27
C GLY A 9 1.73 9.55 2.67
N ALA A 10 2.25 10.75 2.43
CA ALA A 10 3.61 10.98 1.94
C ALA A 10 4.74 10.42 2.84
N THR A 11 4.42 9.97 4.05
CA THR A 11 5.36 9.27 4.94
C THR A 11 5.34 7.74 4.78
N GLY A 12 4.41 7.20 3.99
CA GLY A 12 4.25 5.77 3.74
C GLY A 12 5.13 5.25 2.61
N LYS A 13 5.20 3.93 2.46
CA LYS A 13 6.06 3.24 1.47
C LYS A 13 5.77 3.63 0.01
N VAL A 14 4.52 3.82 -0.36
CA VAL A 14 4.10 4.22 -1.71
C VAL A 14 4.07 5.74 -1.85
N GLY A 15 3.36 6.45 -0.95
CA GLY A 15 3.18 7.90 -1.04
C GLY A 15 4.49 8.69 -1.02
N SER A 16 5.51 8.24 -0.27
CA SER A 16 6.83 8.88 -0.27
C SER A 16 7.52 8.80 -1.62
N LYS A 17 7.43 7.65 -2.30
CA LYS A 17 8.02 7.45 -3.62
C LYS A 17 7.27 8.23 -4.70
N ILE A 18 5.94 8.29 -4.64
CA ILE A 18 5.13 9.14 -5.53
C ILE A 18 5.58 10.60 -5.38
N SER A 19 5.68 11.08 -4.13
CA SER A 19 6.07 12.46 -3.83
C SER A 19 7.45 12.80 -4.41
N GLU A 20 8.41 11.88 -4.26
CA GLU A 20 9.77 12.07 -4.79
C GLU A 20 9.79 12.12 -6.33
N ILE A 21 9.04 11.23 -7.00
CA ILE A 21 8.93 11.22 -8.47
C ILE A 21 8.34 12.55 -8.95
N LEU A 22 7.20 12.95 -8.42
CA LEU A 22 6.50 14.16 -8.86
C LEU A 22 7.30 15.45 -8.64
N LEU A 23 8.01 15.53 -7.51
CA LEU A 23 8.89 16.67 -7.22
C LEU A 23 10.09 16.73 -8.17
N LYS A 24 10.72 15.58 -8.47
CA LYS A 24 11.81 15.49 -9.45
C LYS A 24 11.36 15.86 -10.87
N GLU A 25 10.11 15.58 -11.22
CA GLU A 25 9.48 15.96 -12.48
C GLU A 25 9.05 17.45 -12.53
N GLY A 26 9.22 18.18 -11.43
CA GLY A 26 8.94 19.61 -11.33
C GLY A 26 7.48 19.97 -11.12
N HIS A 27 6.64 19.04 -10.66
CA HIS A 27 5.24 19.30 -10.32
C HIS A 27 5.09 20.06 -8.99
N ASN A 28 3.95 20.74 -8.80
CA ASN A 28 3.56 21.28 -7.49
C ASN A 28 2.95 20.15 -6.66
N VAL A 29 3.58 19.82 -5.55
CA VAL A 29 3.13 18.70 -4.71
C VAL A 29 2.72 19.22 -3.34
N LYS A 30 1.46 18.96 -2.93
CA LYS A 30 0.95 19.20 -1.59
C LYS A 30 0.93 17.89 -0.82
N LEU A 31 1.54 17.86 0.35
CA LEU A 31 1.67 16.68 1.20
C LEU A 31 0.93 16.88 2.50
N ILE A 32 0.05 15.94 2.83
CA ILE A 32 -0.70 15.97 4.08
C ILE A 32 -0.19 14.88 5.02
N ALA A 33 0.20 15.28 6.24
CA ALA A 33 0.61 14.36 7.30
C ALA A 33 0.37 14.99 8.67
N ARG A 34 0.21 14.14 9.70
CA ARG A 34 0.02 14.58 11.09
C ARG A 34 1.22 15.32 11.68
N THR A 35 2.42 14.96 11.26
CA THR A 35 3.68 15.58 11.71
C THR A 35 4.51 16.01 10.52
N SER A 36 4.89 17.27 10.49
CA SER A 36 5.68 17.88 9.41
C SER A 36 7.13 17.40 9.39
N ASP A 37 7.70 17.00 10.52
CA ASP A 37 9.13 16.65 10.66
C ASP A 37 9.55 15.50 9.74
N LYS A 38 8.67 14.50 9.58
CA LYS A 38 8.91 13.37 8.66
C LYS A 38 8.89 13.78 7.19
N LEU A 39 8.40 14.97 6.88
CA LEU A 39 8.30 15.51 5.52
C LEU A 39 9.35 16.58 5.20
N LYS A 40 10.30 16.85 6.12
CA LYS A 40 11.35 17.85 5.93
C LYS A 40 12.08 17.67 4.60
N LYS A 41 12.47 16.43 4.26
CA LYS A 41 13.10 16.10 2.97
C LYS A 41 12.31 16.64 1.77
N PHE A 42 11.00 16.43 1.77
CA PHE A 42 10.14 16.86 0.66
C PHE A 42 9.89 18.36 0.65
N LYS A 43 9.85 19.00 1.84
CA LYS A 43 9.81 20.47 1.94
C LYS A 43 11.06 21.10 1.35
N ASP A 44 12.23 20.51 1.62
CA ASP A 44 13.50 20.96 1.07
C ASP A 44 13.56 20.76 -0.47
N MET A 45 12.80 19.80 -1.02
CA MET A 45 12.60 19.57 -2.45
C MET A 45 11.52 20.50 -3.07
N GLY A 46 10.87 21.36 -2.29
CA GLY A 46 9.88 22.32 -2.77
C GLY A 46 8.42 21.89 -2.63
N ALA A 47 8.11 20.83 -1.84
CA ALA A 47 6.73 20.47 -1.54
C ALA A 47 6.07 21.45 -0.56
N GLU A 48 4.79 21.72 -0.77
CA GLU A 48 3.91 22.32 0.23
C GLU A 48 3.52 21.25 1.26
N VAL A 49 3.86 21.47 2.52
CA VAL A 49 3.55 20.53 3.61
C VAL A 49 2.43 21.09 4.48
N ILE A 50 1.34 20.33 4.59
CA ILE A 50 0.15 20.67 5.37
C ILE A 50 0.07 19.72 6.57
N SER A 51 0.16 20.26 7.79
CA SER A 51 0.03 19.47 9.02
C SER A 51 -1.46 19.36 9.39
N ALA A 52 -2.01 18.15 9.26
CA ALA A 52 -3.42 17.89 9.57
C ALA A 52 -3.66 16.42 9.89
N ASP A 53 -4.74 16.14 10.62
CA ASP A 53 -5.32 14.81 10.72
C ASP A 53 -6.01 14.46 9.40
N ILE A 54 -5.87 13.22 8.95
CA ILE A 54 -6.49 12.74 7.70
C ILE A 54 -8.03 12.70 7.77
N THR A 55 -8.60 12.91 8.94
CA THR A 55 -10.06 13.03 9.15
C THR A 55 -10.55 14.47 9.21
N ASP A 56 -9.67 15.47 9.05
CA ASP A 56 -10.04 16.89 8.99
C ASP A 56 -10.55 17.24 7.59
N ILE A 57 -11.85 17.19 7.44
CA ILE A 57 -12.55 17.38 6.15
C ILE A 57 -12.25 18.73 5.52
N ASP A 58 -12.20 19.79 6.33
CA ASP A 58 -12.06 21.16 5.81
C ASP A 58 -10.63 21.39 5.31
N VAL A 59 -9.64 20.94 6.06
CA VAL A 59 -8.22 21.01 5.62
C VAL A 59 -7.98 20.16 4.38
N LEU A 60 -8.57 18.94 4.31
CA LEU A 60 -8.47 18.10 3.12
C LEU A 60 -9.15 18.77 1.92
N ALA A 61 -10.33 19.35 2.09
CA ALA A 61 -11.06 20.03 1.02
C ALA A 61 -10.29 21.25 0.48
N ASP A 62 -9.69 22.03 1.36
CA ASP A 62 -8.86 23.18 0.97
C ASP A 62 -7.58 22.72 0.23
N ALA A 63 -6.96 21.64 0.68
CA ALA A 63 -5.80 21.08 -0.02
C ALA A 63 -6.15 20.57 -1.43
N PHE A 64 -7.30 19.91 -1.59
CA PHE A 64 -7.79 19.41 -2.89
C PHE A 64 -8.29 20.52 -3.81
N LYS A 65 -8.70 21.65 -3.27
CA LYS A 65 -9.18 22.80 -4.05
C LYS A 65 -8.11 23.27 -5.02
N ASN A 66 -8.50 23.42 -6.27
CA ASN A 66 -7.61 23.80 -7.37
C ASN A 66 -6.44 22.81 -7.63
N ALA A 67 -6.47 21.61 -7.07
CA ALA A 67 -5.56 20.55 -7.45
C ALA A 67 -6.03 19.85 -8.73
N ASP A 68 -5.08 19.48 -9.58
CA ASP A 68 -5.35 18.73 -10.81
C ASP A 68 -5.75 17.28 -10.53
N SER A 69 -5.10 16.66 -9.53
CA SER A 69 -5.37 15.28 -9.11
C SER A 69 -4.93 15.04 -7.66
N ALA A 70 -5.42 13.96 -7.05
CA ALA A 70 -4.99 13.54 -5.74
C ALA A 70 -4.78 12.02 -5.66
N TYR A 71 -3.77 11.62 -4.88
CA TYR A 71 -3.57 10.26 -4.43
C TYR A 71 -4.16 10.11 -3.04
N VAL A 72 -5.07 9.15 -2.89
CA VAL A 72 -5.78 8.85 -1.64
C VAL A 72 -5.61 7.38 -1.25
N PHE A 73 -5.68 7.10 0.05
CA PHE A 73 -5.59 5.75 0.58
C PHE A 73 -6.13 5.70 2.02
N LEU A 74 -6.33 4.52 2.56
CA LEU A 74 -6.63 4.30 3.97
C LEU A 74 -5.34 3.96 4.73
N PRO A 75 -4.78 4.87 5.55
CA PRO A 75 -3.59 4.57 6.33
C PRO A 75 -3.91 3.50 7.38
N PRO A 76 -3.00 2.54 7.64
CA PRO A 76 -3.19 1.59 8.69
C PRO A 76 -3.13 2.26 10.07
N ASN A 77 -3.98 1.79 11.00
CA ASN A 77 -3.92 2.10 12.42
C ASN A 77 -3.95 0.78 13.20
N PHE A 78 -2.77 0.26 13.51
CA PHE A 78 -2.63 -1.05 14.13
C PHE A 78 -3.07 -1.10 15.59
N THR A 79 -3.37 0.05 16.22
CA THR A 79 -3.87 0.13 17.60
C THR A 79 -5.37 0.46 17.67
N ALA A 80 -6.06 0.51 16.53
CA ALA A 80 -7.49 0.79 16.50
C ALA A 80 -8.30 -0.29 17.25
N ILE A 81 -9.23 0.15 18.10
CA ILE A 81 -10.13 -0.76 18.84
C ILE A 81 -11.10 -1.44 17.86
N SER A 82 -11.62 -0.69 16.90
CA SER A 82 -12.38 -1.19 15.76
C SER A 82 -11.71 -0.71 14.47
N TYR A 83 -11.02 -1.62 13.78
CA TYR A 83 -10.25 -1.27 12.59
C TYR A 83 -11.14 -0.85 11.42
N ARG A 84 -12.26 -1.56 11.26
CA ARG A 84 -13.22 -1.25 10.21
C ARG A 84 -13.88 0.13 10.40
N GLU A 85 -14.23 0.50 11.63
CA GLU A 85 -14.78 1.83 11.94
C GLU A 85 -13.75 2.93 11.69
N TYR A 86 -12.48 2.69 12.06
CA TYR A 86 -11.39 3.61 11.74
C TYR A 86 -11.25 3.80 10.22
N GLN A 87 -11.24 2.72 9.44
CA GLN A 87 -11.18 2.79 7.97
C GLN A 87 -12.37 3.58 7.39
N ARG A 88 -13.59 3.34 7.90
CA ARG A 88 -14.79 4.09 7.49
C ARG A 88 -14.65 5.58 7.80
N LYS A 89 -14.22 5.92 9.02
CA LYS A 89 -14.04 7.33 9.42
C LYS A 89 -13.09 8.08 8.48
N VAL A 90 -11.95 7.49 8.16
CA VAL A 90 -10.96 8.09 7.24
C VAL A 90 -11.52 8.16 5.81
N GLY A 91 -12.14 7.09 5.34
CA GLY A 91 -12.75 7.04 4.01
C GLY A 91 -13.85 8.07 3.83
N ASP A 92 -14.75 8.19 4.80
CA ASP A 92 -15.86 9.16 4.77
C ASP A 92 -15.35 10.61 4.76
N ALA A 93 -14.34 10.92 5.60
CA ALA A 93 -13.71 12.23 5.60
C ALA A 93 -13.07 12.58 4.24
N THR A 94 -12.36 11.63 3.65
CA THR A 94 -11.75 11.80 2.32
C THR A 94 -12.82 12.05 1.24
N ILE A 95 -13.92 11.29 1.27
CA ILE A 95 -15.02 11.43 0.30
C ILE A 95 -15.72 12.78 0.44
N GLU A 96 -16.00 13.22 1.67
CA GLU A 96 -16.62 14.54 1.89
C GLU A 96 -15.69 15.68 1.46
N ALA A 97 -14.39 15.56 1.69
CA ALA A 97 -13.40 16.53 1.19
C ALA A 97 -13.36 16.59 -0.34
N ILE A 98 -13.42 15.44 -1.02
CA ILE A 98 -13.49 15.37 -2.49
C ILE A 98 -14.75 16.09 -3.00
N LYS A 99 -15.92 15.83 -2.40
CA LYS A 99 -17.20 16.51 -2.76
C LYS A 99 -17.10 18.03 -2.60
N LYS A 100 -16.57 18.49 -1.45
CA LYS A 100 -16.45 19.92 -1.14
C LYS A 100 -15.46 20.65 -2.06
N SER A 101 -14.34 20.01 -2.43
CA SER A 101 -13.27 20.65 -3.19
C SER A 101 -13.54 20.78 -4.68
N GLY A 102 -14.37 19.90 -5.25
CA GLY A 102 -14.63 19.83 -6.67
C GLY A 102 -13.50 19.22 -7.51
N ILE A 103 -12.50 18.57 -6.90
CA ILE A 103 -11.41 17.86 -7.60
C ILE A 103 -11.97 16.78 -8.54
N LYS A 104 -11.33 16.58 -9.70
CA LYS A 104 -11.87 15.74 -10.78
C LYS A 104 -11.14 14.42 -11.00
N TYR A 105 -9.92 14.25 -10.50
CA TYR A 105 -9.11 13.06 -10.73
C TYR A 105 -8.55 12.53 -9.42
N ILE A 106 -8.91 11.28 -9.11
CA ILE A 106 -8.48 10.57 -7.90
C ILE A 106 -7.81 9.26 -8.29
N VAL A 107 -6.60 9.05 -7.81
CA VAL A 107 -5.93 7.76 -7.80
C VAL A 107 -6.03 7.19 -6.39
N ASN A 108 -6.79 6.13 -6.22
CA ASN A 108 -7.01 5.47 -4.93
C ASN A 108 -6.16 4.20 -4.81
N LEU A 109 -5.32 4.12 -3.78
CA LEU A 109 -4.63 2.88 -3.46
C LEU A 109 -5.62 1.92 -2.77
N SER A 110 -5.96 0.88 -3.48
CA SER A 110 -6.76 -0.24 -3.02
C SER A 110 -5.89 -1.51 -2.88
N SER A 111 -6.41 -2.68 -3.16
CA SER A 111 -5.69 -3.96 -3.10
C SER A 111 -6.33 -4.99 -4.03
N CYS A 112 -5.55 -5.92 -4.57
CA CYS A 112 -6.09 -7.19 -5.01
C CYS A 112 -6.93 -7.80 -3.87
N GLY A 113 -8.08 -8.38 -4.19
CA GLY A 113 -9.05 -8.85 -3.19
C GLY A 113 -10.13 -7.84 -2.80
N ALA A 114 -10.03 -6.56 -3.21
CA ALA A 114 -11.09 -5.57 -2.97
C ALA A 114 -12.37 -5.81 -3.80
N HIS A 115 -12.36 -6.75 -4.72
CA HIS A 115 -13.56 -7.22 -5.42
C HIS A 115 -14.49 -8.04 -4.50
N MET A 116 -13.96 -8.60 -3.40
CA MET A 116 -14.74 -9.29 -2.39
C MET A 116 -15.21 -8.30 -1.33
N HIS A 117 -16.47 -8.42 -0.93
CA HIS A 117 -17.05 -7.55 0.10
C HIS A 117 -16.92 -8.12 1.52
N GLU A 118 -16.65 -9.44 1.63
CA GLU A 118 -16.51 -10.16 2.90
C GLU A 118 -15.37 -11.19 2.82
N GLY A 119 -14.86 -11.60 3.98
CA GLY A 119 -13.84 -12.66 4.07
C GLY A 119 -12.44 -12.28 3.59
N ASN A 120 -12.17 -10.99 3.42
CA ASN A 120 -10.90 -10.45 2.93
C ASN A 120 -10.08 -9.69 4.00
N GLY A 121 -10.45 -9.80 5.28
CA GLY A 121 -9.74 -9.21 6.41
C GLY A 121 -9.54 -7.70 6.26
N ILE A 122 -8.30 -7.26 6.44
CA ILE A 122 -7.96 -5.81 6.38
C ILE A 122 -8.30 -5.14 5.05
N ILE A 123 -8.46 -5.91 3.96
CA ILE A 123 -8.81 -5.40 2.63
C ILE A 123 -10.26 -4.92 2.57
N GLY A 124 -11.12 -5.41 3.45
CA GLY A 124 -12.54 -5.09 3.41
C GLY A 124 -12.87 -3.60 3.52
N GLY A 125 -12.09 -2.81 4.28
CA GLY A 125 -12.27 -1.35 4.31
C GLY A 125 -11.87 -0.69 3.00
N LEU A 126 -10.90 -1.25 2.26
CA LEU A 126 -10.53 -0.78 0.93
C LEU A 126 -11.65 -1.06 -0.07
N ALA A 127 -12.28 -2.24 0.02
CA ALA A 127 -13.45 -2.59 -0.80
C ALA A 127 -14.63 -1.63 -0.54
N GLU A 128 -14.94 -1.33 0.72
CA GLU A 128 -15.97 -0.36 1.08
C GLU A 128 -15.63 1.05 0.56
N GLN A 129 -14.37 1.46 0.63
CA GLN A 129 -13.93 2.74 0.08
C GLN A 129 -14.11 2.82 -1.45
N GLU A 130 -13.78 1.75 -2.18
CA GLU A 130 -14.03 1.71 -3.62
C GLU A 130 -15.51 1.92 -3.94
N VAL A 131 -16.41 1.21 -3.23
CA VAL A 131 -17.86 1.36 -3.42
C VAL A 131 -18.31 2.82 -3.19
N LYS A 132 -17.83 3.46 -2.14
CA LYS A 132 -18.19 4.85 -1.82
C LYS A 132 -17.61 5.85 -2.83
N LEU A 133 -16.34 5.68 -3.25
CA LEU A 133 -15.72 6.51 -4.29
C LEU A 133 -16.43 6.36 -5.64
N ASN A 134 -16.93 5.17 -5.95
CA ASN A 134 -17.68 4.91 -7.18
C ASN A 134 -19.04 5.66 -7.24
N GLN A 135 -19.60 6.05 -6.10
CA GLN A 135 -20.84 6.83 -6.04
C GLN A 135 -20.63 8.34 -6.30
N LEU A 136 -19.39 8.82 -6.31
CA LEU A 136 -19.09 10.23 -6.58
C LEU A 136 -19.46 10.60 -8.03
N LYS A 137 -20.29 11.61 -8.21
CA LYS A 137 -20.63 12.16 -9.54
C LYS A 137 -19.50 13.08 -10.00
N ASP A 138 -19.27 13.13 -11.30
CA ASP A 138 -18.33 14.05 -11.96
C ASP A 138 -16.87 13.98 -11.47
N VAL A 139 -16.46 12.87 -10.87
CA VAL A 139 -15.10 12.57 -10.44
C VAL A 139 -14.60 11.31 -11.15
N ASN A 140 -13.46 11.38 -11.78
CA ASN A 140 -12.77 10.23 -12.34
C ASN A 140 -11.97 9.56 -11.24
N VAL A 141 -12.15 8.26 -11.03
CA VAL A 141 -11.44 7.49 -9.99
C VAL A 141 -10.77 6.28 -10.63
N LEU A 142 -9.48 6.16 -10.40
CA LEU A 142 -8.72 4.96 -10.70
C LEU A 142 -8.38 4.24 -9.39
N HIS A 143 -8.88 3.03 -9.22
CA HIS A 143 -8.51 2.15 -8.13
C HIS A 143 -7.30 1.32 -8.55
N LEU A 144 -6.14 1.58 -7.96
CA LEU A 144 -4.97 0.73 -8.09
C LEU A 144 -5.14 -0.45 -7.13
N ARG A 145 -5.17 -1.66 -7.65
CA ARG A 145 -5.24 -2.91 -6.88
C ARG A 145 -3.90 -3.66 -6.96
N PRO A 146 -2.89 -3.27 -6.18
CA PRO A 146 -1.64 -4.01 -6.15
C PRO A 146 -1.83 -5.37 -5.48
N ALA A 147 -1.02 -6.32 -5.93
CA ALA A 147 -0.85 -7.63 -5.32
C ALA A 147 -0.04 -7.55 -4.00
N TYR A 148 0.42 -8.67 -3.50
CA TYR A 148 1.18 -8.74 -2.25
C TYR A 148 2.47 -7.92 -2.34
N PHE A 149 2.69 -7.03 -1.37
CA PHE A 149 3.87 -6.16 -1.38
C PHE A 149 5.14 -6.94 -1.03
N MET A 150 6.15 -6.93 -1.91
CA MET A 150 7.49 -7.46 -1.59
C MET A 150 8.06 -6.80 -0.33
N ASP A 151 7.73 -5.54 -0.09
CA ASP A 151 8.11 -4.76 1.09
C ASP A 151 7.62 -5.36 2.43
N ASN A 152 6.67 -6.31 2.41
CA ASN A 152 6.24 -7.02 3.63
C ASN A 152 7.32 -7.97 4.15
N SER A 153 8.22 -8.46 3.29
CA SER A 153 9.36 -9.29 3.71
C SER A 153 10.30 -8.57 4.68
N LEU A 154 10.32 -7.25 4.65
CA LEU A 154 11.14 -6.44 5.59
C LEU A 154 10.72 -6.61 7.05
N LEU A 155 9.46 -6.99 7.30
CA LEU A 155 8.96 -7.27 8.66
C LEU A 155 9.63 -8.49 9.29
N ASN A 156 10.19 -9.39 8.47
CA ASN A 156 10.83 -10.61 8.95
C ASN A 156 12.33 -10.47 9.19
N ILE A 157 12.92 -9.28 9.01
CA ILE A 157 14.37 -9.08 9.20
C ILE A 157 14.81 -9.47 10.63
N THR A 158 14.07 -9.04 11.64
CA THR A 158 14.35 -9.39 13.04
C THR A 158 14.24 -10.89 13.27
N LEU A 159 13.19 -11.53 12.77
CA LEU A 159 13.01 -12.98 12.86
C LEU A 159 14.20 -13.74 12.22
N ILE A 160 14.65 -13.30 11.05
CA ILE A 160 15.79 -13.91 10.34
C ILE A 160 17.09 -13.71 11.13
N LYS A 161 17.30 -12.55 11.75
CA LYS A 161 18.51 -12.26 12.53
C LYS A 161 18.57 -13.05 13.83
N GLU A 162 17.46 -13.09 14.56
CA GLU A 162 17.41 -13.67 15.91
C GLU A 162 17.22 -15.19 15.89
N MET A 163 16.40 -15.71 14.97
CA MET A 163 16.03 -17.12 14.95
C MET A 163 16.61 -17.89 13.76
N GLY A 164 17.19 -17.22 12.76
CA GLY A 164 17.75 -17.88 11.59
C GLY A 164 16.71 -18.51 10.66
N ILE A 165 15.45 -18.07 10.73
CA ILE A 165 14.33 -18.54 9.89
C ILE A 165 13.60 -17.37 9.26
N ASN A 166 12.94 -17.60 8.12
CA ASN A 166 11.92 -16.72 7.57
C ASN A 166 10.56 -17.41 7.67
N GLY A 167 9.47 -16.67 7.86
CA GLY A 167 8.19 -17.33 8.02
C GLY A 167 6.99 -16.41 8.03
N THR A 168 5.86 -16.99 7.63
CA THR A 168 4.52 -16.38 7.71
C THR A 168 3.50 -17.48 7.98
N THR A 169 2.22 -17.18 7.97
CA THR A 169 1.14 -18.17 8.07
C THR A 169 0.78 -18.80 6.72
N ALA A 170 1.30 -18.25 5.61
CA ALA A 170 1.02 -18.72 4.27
C ALA A 170 1.71 -20.08 4.00
N ASP A 171 1.10 -20.88 3.13
CA ASP A 171 1.71 -22.11 2.65
C ASP A 171 3.00 -21.82 1.90
N ALA A 172 4.04 -22.63 2.15
CA ALA A 172 5.37 -22.46 1.59
C ALA A 172 5.39 -22.41 0.05
N GLU A 173 4.61 -23.29 -0.58
CA GLU A 173 4.60 -23.47 -2.03
C GLU A 173 3.49 -22.69 -2.74
N HIS A 174 2.62 -22.00 -1.98
CA HIS A 174 1.53 -21.23 -2.58
C HIS A 174 2.07 -20.05 -3.40
N GLN A 175 1.75 -20.05 -4.69
CA GLN A 175 2.21 -19.07 -5.66
C GLN A 175 1.25 -17.86 -5.68
N ILE A 176 1.75 -16.67 -5.35
CA ILE A 176 1.00 -15.42 -5.41
C ILE A 176 1.74 -14.35 -6.21
N PRO A 177 1.03 -13.43 -6.87
CA PRO A 177 1.65 -12.27 -7.46
C PRO A 177 2.23 -11.36 -6.35
N MET A 178 3.47 -10.90 -6.56
CA MET A 178 4.14 -9.98 -5.62
C MET A 178 4.65 -8.75 -6.36
N VAL A 179 4.53 -7.58 -5.75
CA VAL A 179 4.88 -6.29 -6.37
C VAL A 179 5.71 -5.42 -5.44
N ALA A 180 6.73 -4.75 -5.98
CA ALA A 180 7.51 -3.75 -5.24
C ALA A 180 6.74 -2.41 -5.15
N THR A 181 6.77 -1.76 -3.98
CA THR A 181 6.08 -0.47 -3.79
C THR A 181 6.62 0.64 -4.68
N LYS A 182 7.85 0.52 -5.20
CA LYS A 182 8.40 1.47 -6.17
C LYS A 182 7.66 1.44 -7.51
N ASP A 183 7.23 0.26 -7.96
CA ASP A 183 6.51 0.11 -9.22
C ASP A 183 5.09 0.66 -9.09
N ILE A 184 4.43 0.43 -7.96
CA ILE A 184 3.12 1.02 -7.65
C ILE A 184 3.22 2.56 -7.70
N ALA A 185 4.29 3.11 -7.13
CA ALA A 185 4.50 4.57 -7.11
C ALA A 185 4.71 5.16 -8.51
N VAL A 186 5.46 4.48 -9.38
CA VAL A 186 5.68 4.90 -10.77
C VAL A 186 4.35 4.92 -11.54
N ILE A 187 3.55 3.86 -11.41
CA ILE A 187 2.24 3.76 -12.05
C ILE A 187 1.30 4.86 -11.52
N ALA A 188 1.23 5.04 -10.20
CA ALA A 188 0.39 6.08 -9.61
C ALA A 188 0.80 7.49 -10.04
N ALA A 189 2.10 7.83 -10.02
CA ALA A 189 2.61 9.12 -10.46
C ALA A 189 2.28 9.40 -11.95
N SER A 190 2.42 8.37 -12.80
CA SER A 190 2.06 8.46 -14.21
C SER A 190 0.57 8.83 -14.41
N HIS A 191 -0.35 8.15 -13.73
CA HIS A 191 -1.79 8.45 -13.83
C HIS A 191 -2.17 9.79 -13.21
N LEU A 192 -1.55 10.18 -12.10
CA LEU A 192 -1.76 11.49 -11.47
C LEU A 192 -1.38 12.64 -12.41
N THR A 193 -0.31 12.46 -13.19
CA THR A 193 0.19 13.49 -14.12
C THR A 193 -0.54 13.47 -15.47
N LYS A 194 -0.81 12.28 -16.04
CA LYS A 194 -1.45 12.14 -17.34
C LYS A 194 -2.96 12.34 -17.30
N GLN A 195 -3.61 11.97 -16.18
CA GLN A 195 -5.07 12.00 -16.06
C GLN A 195 -5.76 11.24 -17.21
N ASP A 196 -5.21 10.06 -17.53
CA ASP A 196 -5.56 9.24 -18.71
C ASP A 196 -6.68 8.23 -18.43
N PHE A 197 -7.39 8.37 -17.33
CA PHE A 197 -8.54 7.55 -16.95
C PHE A 197 -9.82 8.37 -16.91
N ARG A 198 -10.97 7.71 -17.18
CA ARG A 198 -12.30 8.33 -17.19
C ARG A 198 -13.30 7.46 -16.42
N GLY A 199 -14.28 8.12 -15.79
CA GLY A 199 -15.30 7.44 -14.99
C GLY A 199 -14.69 6.73 -13.78
N LYS A 200 -15.06 5.47 -13.59
CA LYS A 200 -14.57 4.60 -12.52
C LYS A 200 -13.84 3.41 -13.14
N SER A 201 -12.60 3.24 -12.81
CA SER A 201 -11.75 2.19 -13.38
C SER A 201 -10.90 1.50 -12.32
N VAL A 202 -10.49 0.29 -12.61
CA VAL A 202 -9.63 -0.54 -11.76
C VAL A 202 -8.40 -0.93 -12.57
N GLN A 203 -7.23 -0.85 -11.96
CA GLN A 203 -5.99 -1.38 -12.52
C GLN A 203 -5.31 -2.28 -11.49
N PRO A 204 -5.29 -3.61 -11.72
CA PRO A 204 -4.44 -4.53 -10.96
C PRO A 204 -2.96 -4.23 -11.22
N ILE A 205 -2.10 -4.49 -10.23
CA ILE A 205 -0.64 -4.39 -10.38
C ILE A 205 -0.03 -5.64 -9.78
N LEU A 206 0.39 -6.59 -10.65
CA LEU A 206 0.70 -7.96 -10.26
C LEU A 206 2.21 -8.26 -10.12
N GLY A 207 3.09 -7.24 -10.32
CA GLY A 207 4.53 -7.46 -10.34
C GLY A 207 5.00 -8.17 -11.62
N ASP A 208 6.22 -8.69 -11.61
CA ASP A 208 6.81 -9.37 -12.77
C ASP A 208 6.28 -10.79 -12.95
N ARG A 209 6.14 -11.54 -11.84
CA ARG A 209 5.61 -12.92 -11.83
C ARG A 209 5.06 -13.29 -10.45
N ASN A 210 4.54 -14.51 -10.36
CA ASN A 210 4.16 -15.09 -9.06
C ASN A 210 5.40 -15.69 -8.39
N TYR A 211 5.42 -15.67 -7.05
CA TYR A 211 6.43 -16.25 -6.19
C TYR A 211 5.77 -17.07 -5.09
N SER A 212 6.42 -18.17 -4.69
CA SER A 212 6.08 -18.81 -3.43
C SER A 212 6.88 -18.18 -2.28
N PHE A 213 6.40 -18.33 -1.06
CA PHE A 213 7.11 -17.83 0.12
C PHE A 213 8.43 -18.56 0.36
N LYS A 214 8.50 -19.86 0.00
CA LYS A 214 9.73 -20.66 0.03
C LYS A 214 10.75 -20.14 -0.98
N GLU A 215 10.31 -19.87 -2.21
CA GLU A 215 11.18 -19.31 -3.25
C GLU A 215 11.72 -17.94 -2.83
N LEU A 216 10.84 -17.03 -2.33
CA LEU A 216 11.26 -15.72 -1.81
C LEU A 216 12.28 -15.87 -0.68
N THR A 217 12.09 -16.86 0.21
CA THR A 217 13.04 -17.15 1.30
C THR A 217 14.41 -17.58 0.77
N GLY A 218 14.46 -18.41 -0.27
CA GLY A 218 15.70 -18.79 -0.93
C GLY A 218 16.44 -17.62 -1.56
N ILE A 219 15.69 -16.69 -2.23
CA ILE A 219 16.25 -15.46 -2.79
C ILE A 219 16.84 -14.58 -1.68
N ILE A 220 16.11 -14.38 -0.57
CA ILE A 220 16.58 -13.65 0.60
C ILE A 220 17.85 -14.29 1.15
N GLY A 221 17.80 -15.60 1.44
CA GLY A 221 18.92 -16.34 2.02
C GLY A 221 20.20 -16.22 1.19
N SER A 222 20.10 -16.39 -0.13
CA SER A 222 21.22 -16.22 -1.06
C SER A 222 21.80 -14.81 -1.01
N ALA A 223 20.95 -13.78 -0.95
CA ALA A 223 21.39 -12.39 -0.98
C ALA A 223 22.05 -11.92 0.34
N ILE A 224 21.70 -12.51 1.49
CA ILE A 224 22.26 -12.17 2.81
C ILE A 224 23.35 -13.13 3.27
N GLY A 225 23.82 -14.04 2.41
CA GLY A 225 24.87 -15.00 2.75
C GLY A 225 24.41 -16.16 3.65
N LYS A 226 23.12 -16.48 3.67
CA LYS A 226 22.49 -17.60 4.41
C LYS A 226 21.75 -18.53 3.46
N PRO A 227 22.45 -19.28 2.56
CA PRO A 227 21.80 -20.08 1.51
C PRO A 227 20.86 -21.17 2.06
N ASP A 228 21.06 -21.59 3.31
CA ASP A 228 20.25 -22.61 3.99
C ASP A 228 19.09 -22.00 4.79
N LEU A 229 18.75 -20.71 4.60
CA LEU A 229 17.64 -20.06 5.29
C LEU A 229 16.34 -20.83 5.05
N GLN A 230 15.72 -21.30 6.14
CA GLN A 230 14.48 -22.08 6.07
C GLN A 230 13.26 -21.19 6.11
N TYR A 231 12.24 -21.56 5.32
CA TYR A 231 10.89 -21.03 5.48
C TYR A 231 10.11 -21.85 6.49
N VAL A 232 9.43 -21.19 7.42
CA VAL A 232 8.56 -21.82 8.41
C VAL A 232 7.15 -21.27 8.28
N GLN A 233 6.18 -22.17 8.09
CA GLN A 233 4.77 -21.82 8.14
C GLN A 233 4.30 -21.84 9.60
N PHE A 234 3.89 -20.69 10.12
CA PHE A 234 3.36 -20.57 11.49
C PHE A 234 1.86 -20.89 11.52
N PRO A 235 1.39 -21.56 12.60
CA PRO A 235 -0.05 -21.65 12.86
C PRO A 235 -0.67 -20.24 13.01
N ILE A 236 -1.86 -20.04 12.43
CA ILE A 236 -2.54 -18.73 12.42
C ILE A 236 -2.74 -18.18 13.84
N GLU A 237 -3.16 -19.01 14.79
CA GLU A 237 -3.37 -18.59 16.18
C GLU A 237 -2.07 -18.17 16.87
N GLN A 238 -0.96 -18.85 16.59
CA GLN A 238 0.35 -18.45 17.12
C GLN A 238 0.80 -17.10 16.54
N ALA A 239 0.65 -16.90 15.24
CA ALA A 239 0.96 -15.64 14.59
C ALA A 239 0.08 -14.50 15.13
N LYS A 240 -1.22 -14.74 15.33
CA LYS A 240 -2.15 -13.78 15.92
C LYS A 240 -1.72 -13.37 17.34
N GLN A 241 -1.34 -14.31 18.19
CA GLN A 241 -0.85 -14.00 19.54
C GLN A 241 0.47 -13.20 19.50
N ALA A 242 1.38 -13.54 18.59
CA ALA A 242 2.60 -12.79 18.38
C ALA A 242 2.32 -11.35 17.94
N ILE A 243 1.41 -11.15 16.99
CA ILE A 243 0.99 -9.82 16.51
C ILE A 243 0.44 -8.98 17.67
N ILE A 244 -0.43 -9.56 18.52
CA ILE A 244 -1.01 -8.90 19.69
C ILE A 244 0.08 -8.53 20.71
N SER A 245 1.02 -9.44 20.98
CA SER A 245 2.12 -9.20 21.94
C SER A 245 3.03 -8.06 21.53
N HIS A 246 3.08 -7.73 20.22
CA HIS A 246 3.79 -6.56 19.68
C HIS A 246 2.95 -5.26 19.69
N GLY A 247 1.83 -5.23 20.42
CA GLY A 247 1.02 -4.02 20.64
C GLY A 247 0.00 -3.73 19.54
N ILE A 248 -0.26 -4.67 18.65
CA ILE A 248 -1.34 -4.56 17.66
C ILE A 248 -2.65 -4.99 18.35
N SER A 249 -3.74 -4.25 18.11
CA SER A 249 -5.04 -4.58 18.73
C SER A 249 -5.55 -5.94 18.27
N ALA A 250 -6.36 -6.58 19.11
CA ALA A 250 -6.94 -7.90 18.79
C ALA A 250 -7.83 -7.85 17.54
N ASP A 251 -8.53 -6.75 17.31
CA ASP A 251 -9.38 -6.55 16.14
C ASP A 251 -8.55 -6.50 14.86
N VAL A 252 -7.47 -5.69 14.86
CA VAL A 252 -6.53 -5.63 13.73
C VAL A 252 -5.83 -6.96 13.50
N ALA A 253 -5.43 -7.67 14.56
CA ALA A 253 -4.81 -8.98 14.44
C ALA A 253 -5.76 -10.01 13.79
N ASN A 254 -7.06 -9.98 14.13
CA ASN A 254 -8.09 -10.76 13.45
C ASN A 254 -8.19 -10.43 11.97
N ASP A 255 -8.21 -9.16 11.62
CA ASP A 255 -8.30 -8.72 10.22
C ASP A 255 -7.05 -9.09 9.42
N ILE A 256 -5.85 -9.00 10.01
CA ILE A 256 -4.59 -9.45 9.38
C ILE A 256 -4.64 -10.96 9.11
N THR A 257 -4.98 -11.76 10.11
CA THR A 257 -5.03 -13.23 9.96
C THR A 257 -6.20 -13.67 9.06
N GLY A 258 -7.29 -12.89 9.01
CA GLY A 258 -8.38 -13.05 8.06
C GLY A 258 -7.91 -12.86 6.61
N MET A 259 -7.10 -11.84 6.34
CA MET A 259 -6.48 -11.63 5.03
C MET A 259 -5.53 -12.79 4.66
N GLU A 260 -4.73 -13.30 5.60
CA GLU A 260 -3.84 -14.43 5.36
C GLU A 260 -4.63 -15.71 5.00
N THR A 261 -5.77 -15.91 5.65
CA THR A 261 -6.71 -16.99 5.29
C THR A 261 -7.26 -16.80 3.87
N ALA A 262 -7.61 -15.57 3.51
CA ALA A 262 -8.07 -15.24 2.16
C ALA A 262 -6.97 -15.45 1.09
N LEU A 263 -5.70 -15.15 1.42
CA LEU A 263 -4.55 -15.46 0.57
C LEU A 263 -4.47 -16.95 0.27
N LYS A 264 -4.59 -17.80 1.29
CA LYS A 264 -4.62 -19.27 1.15
C LYS A 264 -5.77 -19.73 0.23
N ASN A 265 -6.89 -19.04 0.27
CA ASN A 265 -8.07 -19.32 -0.56
C ASN A 265 -7.99 -18.67 -1.96
N GLY A 266 -6.84 -18.12 -2.36
CA GLY A 266 -6.58 -17.62 -3.70
C GLY A 266 -7.08 -16.22 -4.02
N ILE A 267 -7.38 -15.38 -3.02
CA ILE A 267 -7.90 -14.01 -3.24
C ILE A 267 -7.01 -13.16 -4.16
N MET A 268 -5.69 -13.38 -4.13
CA MET A 268 -4.72 -12.66 -4.98
C MET A 268 -4.63 -13.23 -6.40
N ASN A 269 -5.16 -14.42 -6.65
CA ASN A 269 -5.09 -15.10 -7.94
C ASN A 269 -6.35 -14.85 -8.82
N TYR A 270 -7.23 -13.94 -8.39
CA TYR A 270 -8.43 -13.57 -9.15
C TYR A 270 -8.09 -12.86 -10.47
N GLU A 271 -7.08 -12.01 -10.44
CA GLU A 271 -6.68 -11.22 -11.60
C GLU A 271 -5.75 -12.02 -12.53
N VAL A 272 -6.09 -12.06 -13.80
CA VAL A 272 -5.26 -12.70 -14.82
C VAL A 272 -4.11 -11.77 -15.19
N ARG A 273 -2.87 -12.29 -15.15
CA ARG A 273 -1.67 -11.53 -15.53
C ARG A 273 -1.67 -11.20 -17.02
N ALA A 274 -1.40 -9.92 -17.32
CA ALA A 274 -1.21 -9.39 -18.66
C ALA A 274 -0.06 -8.35 -18.64
N ILE A 275 0.36 -7.89 -19.79
CA ILE A 275 1.42 -6.86 -19.90
C ILE A 275 1.01 -5.58 -19.16
N GLU A 276 -0.24 -5.18 -19.30
CA GLU A 276 -0.80 -3.94 -18.77
C GLU A 276 -0.87 -3.89 -17.24
N ASN A 277 -0.90 -5.05 -16.57
CA ASN A 277 -0.96 -5.16 -15.12
C ASN A 277 0.31 -5.77 -14.50
N SER A 278 1.34 -6.02 -15.30
CA SER A 278 2.66 -6.43 -14.84
C SER A 278 3.56 -5.23 -14.57
N SER A 279 4.58 -5.41 -13.73
CA SER A 279 5.57 -4.38 -13.44
C SER A 279 6.98 -4.99 -13.36
N PRO A 280 8.07 -4.21 -13.61
CA PRO A 280 9.36 -4.78 -13.99
C PRO A 280 10.21 -5.30 -12.83
N THR A 281 9.91 -4.94 -11.57
CA THR A 281 10.80 -5.26 -10.45
C THR A 281 10.64 -6.71 -10.02
N SER A 282 11.67 -7.54 -10.23
CA SER A 282 11.70 -8.90 -9.70
C SER A 282 12.04 -8.95 -8.21
N ALA A 283 11.74 -10.10 -7.56
CA ALA A 283 12.10 -10.30 -6.16
C ALA A 283 13.62 -10.21 -5.95
N GLU A 284 14.43 -10.71 -6.87
CA GLU A 284 15.90 -10.64 -6.80
C GLU A 284 16.39 -9.18 -6.79
N VAL A 285 15.82 -8.34 -7.66
CA VAL A 285 16.14 -6.91 -7.71
C VAL A 285 15.69 -6.22 -6.42
N PHE A 286 14.46 -6.48 -5.96
CA PHE A 286 13.95 -5.90 -4.72
C PHE A 286 14.81 -6.32 -3.50
N ILE A 287 15.13 -7.60 -3.38
CA ILE A 287 15.93 -8.11 -2.27
C ILE A 287 17.33 -7.49 -2.28
N LYS A 288 17.97 -7.41 -3.43
CA LYS A 288 19.30 -6.78 -3.56
C LYS A 288 19.30 -5.30 -3.23
N GLU A 289 18.31 -4.55 -3.74
CA GLU A 289 18.29 -3.08 -3.65
C GLU A 289 17.67 -2.55 -2.36
N VAL A 290 16.76 -3.30 -1.73
CA VAL A 290 15.96 -2.82 -0.59
C VAL A 290 16.18 -3.69 0.65
N PHE A 291 15.96 -5.00 0.53
CA PHE A 291 16.00 -5.89 1.68
C PHE A 291 17.42 -6.01 2.27
N THR A 292 18.41 -6.33 1.42
CA THR A 292 19.79 -6.58 1.87
C THR A 292 20.42 -5.35 2.54
N PRO A 293 20.31 -4.12 1.99
CA PRO A 293 20.80 -2.93 2.69
C PRO A 293 20.14 -2.72 4.05
N MET A 294 18.82 -2.92 4.16
CA MET A 294 18.11 -2.78 5.43
C MET A 294 18.50 -3.87 6.43
N TYR A 295 18.64 -5.12 5.97
CA TYR A 295 19.12 -6.23 6.79
C TYR A 295 20.51 -5.95 7.39
N ASN A 296 21.43 -5.36 6.61
CA ASN A 296 22.79 -5.04 7.04
C ASN A 296 22.85 -3.82 7.97
N SER A 297 21.85 -2.91 7.93
CA SER A 297 21.82 -1.69 8.75
C SER A 297 21.23 -1.89 10.14
N LEU A 298 20.50 -2.95 10.39
CA LEU A 298 19.95 -3.35 11.70
C LEU A 298 20.88 -4.32 12.41
#